data_c12ea128bb9d54280eb5e4e9c77b848e
#
_entry.id   c12ea128bb9d54280eb5e4e9c77b848e
#
_cell.length_a   1.000
_cell.length_b   1.000
_cell.length_c   1.000
_cell.angle_alpha   90.00
_cell.angle_beta   90.00
_cell.angle_gamma   90.00
#
_symmetry.space_group_name_H-M   'P 1'
#
loop_
_entity.id
_entity.type
_entity.pdbx_description
1 polymer ?
#
loop_
_entity_poly.entity_id
_entity_poly.type
_entity_poly.pdbx_seq_one_letter_code
_entity_poly.pdbx_strand_id
1 'polypeptide(L)'
;EVSKANCNNTEYNDNESSKTESYPSIHHDRKDVDKMDERYAYRQIICDNIEYDILCQSYKPESVEELVELMLDAICTTKKYLHINGEAMPAQVVKNRLLKVGYEHIQYVFFSLSKNTTKVKNIRQYMLTVLYNAPVTINQFYDAEVRHDMYGG
;
A
#
# COMPACT_ATOMS: atom_id res chain seq x y z
N GLU A 1 65.28 -23.19 -12.59
CA GLU A 1 65.54 -22.01 -11.85
C GLU A 1 64.57 -20.97 -11.97
N VAL A 2 63.72 -21.09 -12.72
CA VAL A 2 62.87 -20.07 -12.91
C VAL A 2 61.66 -20.09 -12.14
N SER A 3 61.28 -21.19 -11.82
CA SER A 3 60.00 -21.36 -11.35
C SER A 3 59.71 -20.79 -10.06
N LYS A 4 60.65 -20.51 -9.38
CA LYS A 4 60.43 -20.10 -8.04
C LYS A 4 59.49 -19.00 -7.91
N ALA A 5 59.40 -18.22 -8.81
CA ALA A 5 58.70 -17.02 -8.54
C ALA A 5 57.27 -17.19 -8.25
N ASN A 6 56.73 -18.14 -8.77
CA ASN A 6 55.34 -18.18 -8.70
C ASN A 6 54.76 -18.40 -7.44
N CYS A 7 55.37 -19.02 -6.65
CA CYS A 7 54.71 -19.43 -5.46
C CYS A 7 54.32 -18.34 -4.58
N ASN A 8 54.92 -17.26 -4.72
CA ASN A 8 54.68 -16.25 -3.74
C ASN A 8 53.34 -15.73 -3.72
N ASN A 9 52.79 -15.69 -4.81
CA ASN A 9 51.63 -14.92 -4.91
C ASN A 9 50.51 -15.38 -4.07
N THR A 10 50.42 -16.62 -3.90
CA THR A 10 49.26 -17.10 -3.28
C THR A 10 49.20 -16.82 -1.86
N GLU A 11 50.29 -16.53 -1.27
CA GLU A 11 50.25 -16.58 0.13
C GLU A 11 49.54 -15.47 0.73
N TYR A 12 49.88 -14.32 0.38
CA TYR A 12 49.43 -13.30 1.25
C TYR A 12 48.04 -12.82 0.98
N ASN A 13 47.51 -13.15 -0.11
CA ASN A 13 46.24 -12.60 -0.28
C ASN A 13 45.20 -13.25 0.54
N ASP A 14 45.35 -14.43 0.89
CA ASP A 14 44.28 -15.12 1.53
C ASP A 14 44.04 -14.71 2.94
N ASN A 15 45.08 -14.40 3.60
CA ASN A 15 44.98 -14.33 5.02
C ASN A 15 44.38 -13.08 5.51
N GLU A 16 44.64 -12.05 4.83
CA GLU A 16 44.24 -10.82 5.37
C GLU A 16 42.80 -10.62 5.29
N SER A 17 42.22 -11.01 4.25
CA SER A 17 40.83 -10.71 4.07
C SER A 17 39.93 -11.45 5.02
N SER A 18 40.40 -12.57 5.50
CA SER A 18 39.50 -13.32 6.34
C SER A 18 39.40 -12.78 7.75
N LYS A 19 40.29 -11.94 8.13
CA LYS A 19 40.25 -11.40 9.48
C LYS A 19 39.31 -10.24 9.62
N THR A 20 38.88 -9.70 8.55
CA THR A 20 38.02 -8.56 8.63
C THR A 20 36.68 -8.95 9.14
N GLU A 21 36.12 -8.08 9.82
CA GLU A 21 34.94 -8.13 10.57
C GLU A 21 33.82 -8.87 9.89
N SER A 22 33.29 -9.83 10.58
CA SER A 22 32.10 -10.47 10.15
C SER A 22 30.93 -9.60 10.58
N TYR A 23 30.46 -8.80 9.68
CA TYR A 23 29.17 -8.19 9.87
C TYR A 23 28.13 -9.31 9.88
N PRO A 24 27.17 -9.28 10.79
CA PRO A 24 26.10 -10.24 10.71
C PRO A 24 25.44 -10.06 9.36
N SER A 25 25.62 -11.01 8.51
CA SER A 25 24.91 -11.02 7.26
C SER A 25 23.44 -11.15 7.61
N ILE A 26 22.74 -10.07 7.43
CA ILE A 26 21.31 -10.09 7.46
C ILE A 26 20.93 -10.88 6.22
N HIS A 27 20.75 -12.17 6.41
CA HIS A 27 20.11 -12.98 5.39
C HIS A 27 18.66 -12.51 5.32
N HIS A 28 18.43 -11.49 4.55
CA HIS A 28 17.08 -11.21 4.11
C HIS A 28 16.69 -12.39 3.23
N ASP A 29 15.80 -13.18 3.74
CA ASP A 29 15.24 -14.28 2.98
C ASP A 29 14.75 -13.67 1.66
N ARG A 30 15.12 -14.26 0.52
CA ARG A 30 14.72 -13.73 -0.79
C ARG A 30 13.22 -13.44 -0.86
N LYS A 31 12.43 -14.24 -0.14
CA LYS A 31 10.98 -14.06 -0.04
C LYS A 31 10.57 -12.75 0.60
N ASP A 32 11.35 -12.24 1.53
CA ASP A 32 11.01 -10.99 2.20
C ASP A 32 11.40 -9.79 1.34
N VAL A 33 12.48 -9.89 0.58
CA VAL A 33 12.86 -8.86 -0.38
C VAL A 33 11.81 -8.78 -1.50
N ASP A 34 11.39 -9.93 -2.03
CA ASP A 34 10.36 -9.97 -3.07
C ASP A 34 9.05 -9.33 -2.59
N LYS A 35 8.67 -9.55 -1.34
CA LYS A 35 7.46 -8.95 -0.77
C LYS A 35 7.59 -7.44 -0.58
N MET A 36 8.76 -6.96 -0.20
CA MET A 36 8.99 -5.52 -0.07
C MET A 36 8.95 -4.85 -1.44
N ASP A 37 9.53 -5.48 -2.44
CA ASP A 37 9.51 -4.97 -3.81
C ASP A 37 8.08 -4.95 -4.35
N GLU A 38 7.30 -5.98 -4.06
CA GLU A 38 5.89 -6.05 -4.44
C GLU A 38 5.08 -4.93 -3.76
N ARG A 39 5.27 -4.74 -2.45
CA ARG A 39 4.58 -3.67 -1.72
C ARG A 39 4.93 -2.29 -2.26
N TYR A 40 6.21 -2.08 -2.58
CA TYR A 40 6.66 -0.82 -3.16
C TYR A 40 6.01 -0.58 -4.53
N ALA A 41 5.95 -1.60 -5.38
CA ALA A 41 5.32 -1.49 -6.69
C ALA A 41 3.83 -1.13 -6.57
N TYR A 42 3.10 -1.78 -5.67
CA TYR A 42 1.70 -1.43 -5.43
C TYR A 42 1.54 -0.02 -4.87
N ARG A 43 2.46 0.42 -4.02
CA ARG A 43 2.42 1.79 -3.51
C ARG A 43 2.51 2.80 -4.64
N GLN A 44 3.40 2.60 -5.59
CA GLN A 44 3.52 3.49 -6.74
C GLN A 44 2.21 3.53 -7.54
N ILE A 45 1.63 2.38 -7.83
CA ILE A 45 0.37 2.29 -8.56
C ILE A 45 -0.75 3.04 -7.82
N ILE A 46 -0.86 2.83 -6.52
CA ILE A 46 -1.87 3.51 -5.70
C ILE A 46 -1.66 5.02 -5.73
N CYS A 47 -0.45 5.48 -5.46
CA CYS A 47 -0.14 6.91 -5.42
C CYS A 47 -0.42 7.59 -6.76
N ASP A 48 -0.11 6.92 -7.87
CA ASP A 48 -0.42 7.44 -9.20
C ASP A 48 -1.94 7.51 -9.43
N ASN A 49 -2.66 6.46 -9.07
CA ASN A 49 -4.11 6.40 -9.28
C ASN A 49 -4.87 7.45 -8.47
N ILE A 50 -4.46 7.70 -7.25
CA ILE A 50 -5.13 8.65 -6.36
C ILE A 50 -4.62 10.09 -6.51
N GLU A 51 -3.61 10.31 -7.33
CA GLU A 51 -2.96 11.62 -7.48
C GLU A 51 -2.47 12.14 -6.12
N TYR A 52 -1.64 11.33 -5.47
CA TYR A 52 -1.19 11.53 -4.08
C TYR A 52 -0.73 12.95 -3.78
N ASP A 53 0.10 13.53 -4.65
CA ASP A 53 0.65 14.87 -4.42
C ASP A 53 -0.44 15.93 -4.41
N ILE A 54 -1.46 15.77 -5.25
CA ILE A 54 -2.58 16.70 -5.32
C ILE A 54 -3.46 16.56 -4.08
N LEU A 55 -3.71 15.33 -3.64
CA LEU A 55 -4.46 15.10 -2.41
C LEU A 55 -3.77 15.72 -1.19
N CYS A 56 -2.45 15.64 -1.12
CA CYS A 56 -1.68 16.22 -0.02
C CYS A 56 -1.72 17.75 0.01
N GLN A 57 -2.12 18.40 -1.06
CA GLN A 57 -2.36 19.84 -1.06
C GLN A 57 -3.72 20.22 -0.45
N SER A 58 -4.69 19.31 -0.54
CA SER A 58 -6.05 19.57 -0.07
C SER A 58 -6.34 18.95 1.29
N TYR A 59 -5.65 17.91 1.64
CA TYR A 59 -5.84 17.15 2.88
C TYR A 59 -4.51 17.03 3.63
N LYS A 60 -4.59 16.69 4.91
CA LYS A 60 -3.38 16.45 5.70
C LYS A 60 -2.62 15.26 5.11
N PRO A 61 -1.32 15.43 4.81
CA PRO A 61 -0.54 14.33 4.22
C PRO A 61 -0.58 13.06 5.06
N GLU A 62 -0.59 13.19 6.38
CA GLU A 62 -0.65 12.05 7.28
C GLU A 62 -1.94 11.25 7.09
N SER A 63 -3.06 11.94 6.87
CA SER A 63 -4.35 11.27 6.66
C SER A 63 -4.40 10.56 5.30
N VAL A 64 -3.79 11.15 4.27
CA VAL A 64 -3.67 10.51 2.96
C VAL A 64 -2.79 9.27 3.07
N GLU A 65 -1.68 9.40 3.79
CA GLU A 65 -0.74 8.28 4.00
C GLU A 65 -1.39 7.11 4.73
N GLU A 66 -2.20 7.40 5.75
CA GLU A 66 -2.95 6.36 6.47
C GLU A 66 -3.87 5.56 5.55
N LEU A 67 -4.51 6.21 4.59
CA LEU A 67 -5.36 5.52 3.62
C LEU A 67 -4.52 4.69 2.65
N VAL A 68 -3.38 5.20 2.19
CA VAL A 68 -2.46 4.45 1.33
C VAL A 68 -1.96 3.20 2.03
N GLU A 69 -1.53 3.32 3.28
CA GLU A 69 -1.04 2.18 4.05
C GLU A 69 -2.16 1.15 4.30
N LEU A 70 -3.37 1.60 4.55
CA LEU A 70 -4.52 0.73 4.71
C LEU A 70 -4.80 -0.07 3.43
N MET A 71 -4.75 0.59 2.29
CA MET A 71 -4.91 -0.07 0.99
C MET A 71 -3.79 -1.08 0.73
N LEU A 72 -2.56 -0.72 1.03
CA LEU A 72 -1.40 -1.61 0.88
C LEU A 72 -1.53 -2.86 1.76
N ASP A 73 -1.95 -2.70 2.99
CA ASP A 73 -2.14 -3.83 3.90
C ASP A 73 -3.19 -4.81 3.38
N ALA A 74 -4.24 -4.28 2.78
CA ALA A 74 -5.29 -5.12 2.21
C ALA A 74 -4.85 -5.78 0.90
N ILE A 75 -4.11 -5.05 0.05
CA ILE A 75 -3.64 -5.55 -1.25
C ILE A 75 -2.55 -6.60 -1.08
N CYS A 76 -1.63 -6.38 -0.15
CA CYS A 76 -0.50 -7.28 0.10
C CYS A 76 -0.78 -8.34 1.16
N THR A 77 -2.04 -8.52 1.56
CA THR A 77 -2.38 -9.49 2.60
C THR A 77 -2.12 -10.93 2.15
N THR A 78 -1.69 -11.75 3.08
CA THR A 78 -1.56 -13.19 2.85
C THR A 78 -2.82 -13.96 3.23
N LYS A 79 -3.82 -13.28 3.77
CA LYS A 79 -5.09 -13.90 4.14
C LYS A 79 -5.91 -14.20 2.89
N LYS A 80 -6.67 -15.29 2.93
CA LYS A 80 -7.55 -15.65 1.81
C LYS A 80 -8.80 -14.75 1.75
N TYR A 81 -9.24 -14.25 2.89
CA TYR A 81 -10.47 -13.46 3.01
C TYR A 81 -10.22 -12.24 3.87
N LEU A 82 -10.89 -11.15 3.53
CA LEU A 82 -10.96 -9.94 4.32
C LEU A 82 -12.41 -9.65 4.69
N HIS A 83 -12.63 -9.04 5.85
CA HIS A 83 -13.99 -8.70 6.28
C HIS A 83 -14.38 -7.33 5.72
N ILE A 84 -15.42 -7.31 4.90
CA ILE A 84 -15.99 -6.08 4.33
C ILE A 84 -17.50 -6.13 4.58
N ASN A 85 -18.06 -5.09 5.13
CA ASN A 85 -19.50 -5.01 5.47
C ASN A 85 -19.98 -6.17 6.35
N GLY A 86 -19.09 -6.71 7.18
CA GLY A 86 -19.45 -7.86 8.03
C GLY A 86 -19.38 -9.20 7.34
N GLU A 87 -19.02 -9.25 6.07
CA GLU A 87 -18.91 -10.48 5.30
C GLU A 87 -17.47 -10.79 4.95
N ALA A 88 -17.15 -12.07 4.79
CA ALA A 88 -15.83 -12.51 4.36
C ALA A 88 -15.73 -12.42 2.84
N MET A 89 -14.96 -11.48 2.36
CA MET A 89 -14.73 -11.27 0.92
C MET A 89 -13.39 -11.87 0.52
N PRO A 90 -13.29 -12.54 -0.63
CA PRO A 90 -12.00 -13.04 -1.12
C PRO A 90 -11.01 -11.89 -1.26
N ALA A 91 -9.81 -12.08 -0.74
CA ALA A 91 -8.79 -11.02 -0.74
C ALA A 91 -8.46 -10.55 -2.15
N GLN A 92 -8.51 -11.43 -3.15
CA GLN A 92 -8.23 -11.07 -4.53
C GLN A 92 -9.30 -10.13 -5.10
N VAL A 93 -10.56 -10.28 -4.68
CA VAL A 93 -11.65 -9.39 -5.09
C VAL A 93 -11.44 -8.00 -4.49
N VAL A 94 -11.08 -7.96 -3.19
CA VAL A 94 -10.79 -6.71 -2.51
C VAL A 94 -9.61 -6.00 -3.17
N LYS A 95 -8.53 -6.72 -3.43
CA LYS A 95 -7.34 -6.20 -4.11
C LYS A 95 -7.69 -5.57 -5.45
N ASN A 96 -8.41 -6.30 -6.30
CA ASN A 96 -8.77 -5.82 -7.62
C ASN A 96 -9.62 -4.54 -7.55
N ARG A 97 -10.49 -4.45 -6.56
CA ARG A 97 -11.33 -3.27 -6.38
C ARG A 97 -10.54 -2.09 -5.84
N LEU A 98 -9.66 -2.31 -4.86
CA LEU A 98 -8.83 -1.24 -4.31
C LEU A 98 -7.86 -0.66 -5.34
N LEU A 99 -7.38 -1.47 -6.28
CA LEU A 99 -6.53 -0.98 -7.36
C LEU A 99 -7.26 -0.07 -8.36
N LYS A 100 -8.58 0.01 -8.28
CA LYS A 100 -9.39 0.92 -9.10
C LYS A 100 -9.74 2.21 -8.37
N VAL A 101 -9.35 2.36 -7.11
CA VAL A 101 -9.59 3.57 -6.34
C VAL A 101 -8.74 4.69 -6.90
N GLY A 102 -9.39 5.80 -7.23
CA GLY A 102 -8.75 7.00 -7.75
C GLY A 102 -8.97 8.21 -6.85
N TYR A 103 -8.57 9.37 -7.35
CA TYR A 103 -8.64 10.64 -6.65
C TYR A 103 -10.02 10.93 -6.07
N GLU A 104 -11.06 10.83 -6.89
CA GLU A 104 -12.44 11.13 -6.46
C GLU A 104 -12.93 10.19 -5.36
N HIS A 105 -12.50 8.95 -5.40
CA HIS A 105 -12.88 7.98 -4.37
C HIS A 105 -12.27 8.34 -3.01
N ILE A 106 -11.04 8.82 -2.99
CA ILE A 106 -10.40 9.28 -1.75
C ILE A 106 -11.10 10.52 -1.20
N GLN A 107 -11.47 11.46 -2.08
CA GLN A 107 -12.26 12.63 -1.66
C GLN A 107 -13.59 12.19 -1.03
N TYR A 108 -14.25 11.22 -1.64
CA TYR A 108 -15.49 10.66 -1.10
C TYR A 108 -15.29 10.01 0.28
N VAL A 109 -14.18 9.31 0.48
CA VAL A 109 -13.85 8.72 1.78
C VAL A 109 -13.71 9.81 2.83
N PHE A 110 -12.96 10.88 2.56
CA PHE A 110 -12.80 11.98 3.50
C PHE A 110 -14.13 12.70 3.77
N PHE A 111 -14.95 12.87 2.75
CA PHE A 111 -16.28 13.43 2.92
C PHE A 111 -17.14 12.54 3.84
N SER A 112 -17.14 11.25 3.59
CA SER A 112 -17.90 10.29 4.41
C SER A 112 -17.45 10.30 5.86
N LEU A 113 -16.15 10.38 6.09
CA LEU A 113 -15.59 10.48 7.44
C LEU A 113 -16.02 11.77 8.14
N SER A 114 -16.04 12.88 7.41
CA SER A 114 -16.43 14.17 7.98
C SER A 114 -17.91 14.22 8.36
N LYS A 115 -18.74 13.47 7.66
CA LYS A 115 -20.19 13.42 7.93
C LYS A 115 -20.55 12.41 9.00
N ASN A 116 -19.66 11.49 9.30
CA ASN A 116 -19.94 10.46 10.30
C ASN A 116 -19.68 11.02 11.70
N THR A 117 -20.76 11.36 12.40
CA THR A 117 -20.70 11.92 13.76
C THR A 117 -20.74 10.84 14.83
N THR A 118 -20.98 9.58 14.47
CA THR A 118 -20.99 8.49 15.43
C THR A 118 -19.58 8.02 15.74
N LYS A 119 -19.34 7.64 16.99
CA LYS A 119 -18.06 7.02 17.35
C LYS A 119 -17.94 5.67 16.67
N VAL A 120 -17.07 5.59 15.71
CA VAL A 120 -16.78 4.33 15.04
C VAL A 120 -15.81 3.54 15.92
N LYS A 121 -16.22 2.34 16.35
CA LYS A 121 -15.38 1.51 17.22
C LYS A 121 -14.11 1.04 16.53
N ASN A 122 -14.19 0.77 15.23
CA ASN A 122 -13.05 0.34 14.44
C ASN A 122 -12.98 1.20 13.20
N ILE A 123 -12.27 2.32 13.31
CA ILE A 123 -12.13 3.30 12.23
C ILE A 123 -11.42 2.69 11.02
N ARG A 124 -10.44 1.83 11.25
CA ARG A 124 -9.67 1.20 10.17
C ARG A 124 -10.55 0.28 9.33
N GLN A 125 -11.39 -0.53 9.98
CA GLN A 125 -12.33 -1.40 9.29
C GLN A 125 -13.39 -0.60 8.55
N TYR A 126 -13.84 0.49 9.13
CA TYR A 126 -14.80 1.40 8.50
C TYR A 126 -14.20 2.02 7.24
N MET A 127 -12.98 2.54 7.32
CA MET A 127 -12.30 3.14 6.16
C MET A 127 -12.10 2.13 5.04
N LEU A 128 -11.71 0.90 5.38
CA LEU A 128 -11.53 -0.15 4.39
C LEU A 128 -12.85 -0.47 3.67
N THR A 129 -13.94 -0.52 4.43
CA THR A 129 -15.28 -0.74 3.88
C THR A 129 -15.69 0.39 2.92
N VAL A 130 -15.47 1.65 3.33
CA VAL A 130 -15.81 2.81 2.49
C VAL A 130 -14.95 2.81 1.22
N LEU A 131 -13.66 2.54 1.32
CA LEU A 131 -12.75 2.43 0.17
C LEU A 131 -13.21 1.34 -0.82
N TYR A 132 -13.56 0.18 -0.28
CA TYR A 132 -14.02 -0.94 -1.11
C TYR A 132 -15.31 -0.61 -1.85
N ASN A 133 -16.22 0.11 -1.21
CA ASN A 133 -17.51 0.46 -1.78
C ASN A 133 -17.45 1.70 -2.66
N ALA A 134 -16.47 2.57 -2.47
CA ALA A 134 -16.40 3.87 -3.15
C ALA A 134 -16.54 3.77 -4.68
N PRO A 135 -15.84 2.86 -5.39
CA PRO A 135 -15.97 2.78 -6.84
C PRO A 135 -17.39 2.49 -7.34
N VAL A 136 -18.23 1.90 -6.50
CA VAL A 136 -19.63 1.62 -6.84
C VAL A 136 -20.54 2.74 -6.35
N THR A 137 -20.32 3.18 -5.12
CA THR A 137 -21.21 4.11 -4.43
C THR A 137 -21.10 5.54 -4.96
N ILE A 138 -19.91 5.93 -5.43
CA ILE A 138 -19.67 7.31 -5.86
C ILE A 138 -20.56 7.73 -7.03
N ASN A 139 -20.79 6.83 -7.96
CA ASN A 139 -21.68 7.14 -9.10
C ASN A 139 -23.10 7.37 -8.63
N GLN A 140 -23.59 6.56 -7.71
CA GLN A 140 -24.91 6.71 -7.13
C GLN A 140 -25.04 8.01 -6.35
N PHE A 141 -23.99 8.39 -5.66
CA PHE A 141 -23.95 9.64 -4.89
C PHE A 141 -24.06 10.85 -5.81
N TYR A 142 -23.26 10.91 -6.87
CA TYR A 142 -23.31 12.00 -7.83
C TYR A 142 -24.64 12.06 -8.57
N ASP A 143 -25.19 10.90 -8.95
CA ASP A 143 -26.52 10.84 -9.59
C ASP A 143 -27.59 11.40 -8.64
N ALA A 144 -27.50 11.12 -7.36
CA ALA A 144 -28.45 11.62 -6.38
C ALA A 144 -28.30 13.13 -6.18
N GLU A 145 -27.07 13.65 -6.12
CA GLU A 145 -26.83 15.08 -6.02
C GLU A 145 -27.32 15.84 -7.24
N VAL A 146 -27.02 15.35 -8.43
CA VAL A 146 -27.48 15.96 -9.67
C VAL A 146 -29.00 16.01 -9.72
N ARG A 147 -29.68 14.93 -9.32
CA ARG A 147 -31.14 14.91 -9.24
C ARG A 147 -31.66 15.91 -8.22
N HIS A 148 -31.01 16.01 -7.07
CA HIS A 148 -31.41 16.97 -6.05
C HIS A 148 -31.29 18.40 -6.57
N ASP A 149 -30.18 18.72 -7.23
CA ASP A 149 -29.95 20.06 -7.77
C ASP A 149 -30.92 20.39 -8.92
N MET A 150 -31.30 19.38 -9.73
CA MET A 150 -32.22 19.60 -10.84
C MET A 150 -33.67 19.67 -10.41
N TYR A 151 -34.09 18.94 -9.39
CA TYR A 151 -35.49 18.82 -8.99
C TYR A 151 -35.80 19.35 -7.59
N GLY A 152 -34.80 19.65 -6.80
CA GLY A 152 -34.96 20.13 -5.43
C GLY A 152 -34.97 21.63 -5.26
N GLY A 153 -34.94 22.32 -6.39
CA GLY A 153 -34.98 23.77 -6.50
C GLY A 153 -35.13 24.62 -5.33
#